data_ba64db4937c9af269d8fb342780de276
#
_entry.id   ba64db4937c9af269d8fb342780de276
#
_cell.length_a   1.000
_cell.length_b   1.000
_cell.length_c   1.000
_cell.angle_alpha   90.00
_cell.angle_beta   90.00
_cell.angle_gamma   90.00
#
_symmetry.space_group_name_H-M   'P 1'
#
loop_
_entity.id
_entity.type
_entity.pdbx_description
1 polymer ?
#
loop_
_entity_poly.entity_id
_entity_poly.type
_entity_poly.pdbx_seq_one_letter_code
_entity_poly.pdbx_strand_id
1 'polypeptide(L)'
;MRRPLNLRRSWLFVGAVNEEDIEASYNSKADVCILDLEDFCIPTKRSQGRKNLQKILRKWKDLGKVTAVRINPLETIDGKRDLEAAICKYLDVILLAKVEMKKQIHLFIKEKKKNELI
;
A
#
# COMPACT_ATOMS: atom_id res chain seq x y z
N MET A 1 5.71 -19.49 -5.35
CA MET A 1 6.52 -19.15 -4.16
C MET A 1 7.10 -17.75 -4.29
N ARG A 2 6.95 -16.96 -3.25
CA ARG A 2 7.46 -15.59 -3.27
C ARG A 2 8.95 -15.57 -2.92
N ARG A 3 9.70 -14.72 -3.61
CA ARG A 3 11.08 -14.50 -3.25
C ARG A 3 11.19 -13.71 -1.96
N PRO A 4 12.26 -13.86 -1.20
CA PRO A 4 12.55 -12.96 -0.10
C PRO A 4 12.58 -11.51 -0.58
N LEU A 5 12.21 -10.58 0.26
CA LEU A 5 12.10 -9.18 -0.12
C LEU A 5 13.36 -8.62 -0.77
N ASN A 6 14.52 -8.96 -0.23
CA ASN A 6 15.81 -8.49 -0.76
C ASN A 6 16.18 -9.06 -2.13
N LEU A 7 15.46 -10.09 -2.59
CA LEU A 7 15.70 -10.68 -3.90
C LEU A 7 14.63 -10.31 -4.92
N ARG A 8 13.65 -9.51 -4.52
CA ARG A 8 12.60 -9.09 -5.44
C ARG A 8 13.09 -7.96 -6.31
N ARG A 9 12.88 -8.11 -7.62
CA ARG A 9 13.46 -7.21 -8.62
C ARG A 9 12.47 -6.29 -9.30
N SER A 10 11.18 -6.59 -9.22
CA SER A 10 10.20 -5.79 -9.95
C SER A 10 9.11 -5.31 -9.01
N TRP A 11 8.92 -4.00 -9.04
CA TRP A 11 7.94 -3.30 -8.23
C TRP A 11 7.03 -2.52 -9.16
N LEU A 12 5.74 -2.70 -9.04
CA LEU A 12 4.75 -2.03 -9.87
C LEU A 12 3.88 -1.12 -9.03
N PHE A 13 3.87 0.17 -9.37
CA PHE A 13 2.97 1.13 -8.73
C PHE A 13 1.64 1.17 -9.47
N VAL A 14 0.56 1.11 -8.72
CA VAL A 14 -0.80 1.06 -9.26
C VAL A 14 -1.63 2.10 -8.54
N GLY A 15 -2.18 3.06 -9.27
CA GLY A 15 -3.06 4.07 -8.68
C GLY A 15 -4.31 3.43 -8.11
N ALA A 16 -4.69 3.80 -6.90
CA ALA A 16 -5.77 3.12 -6.16
C ALA A 16 -7.14 3.21 -6.82
N VAL A 17 -7.35 4.16 -7.73
CA VAL A 17 -8.62 4.31 -8.45
C VAL A 17 -8.47 4.16 -9.95
N ASN A 18 -7.31 3.77 -10.42
CA ASN A 18 -7.07 3.57 -11.85
C ASN A 18 -7.42 2.14 -12.21
N GLU A 19 -8.65 1.93 -12.66
CA GLU A 19 -9.16 0.60 -12.95
C GLU A 19 -8.36 -0.14 -14.00
N GLU A 20 -7.87 0.56 -15.00
CA GLU A 20 -7.08 -0.02 -16.06
C GLU A 20 -5.77 -0.59 -15.52
N ASP A 21 -5.08 0.21 -14.70
CA ASP A 21 -3.82 -0.23 -14.07
C ASP A 21 -4.06 -1.35 -13.06
N ILE A 22 -5.16 -1.28 -12.32
CA ILE A 22 -5.50 -2.33 -11.36
C ILE A 22 -5.67 -3.66 -12.09
N GLU A 23 -6.45 -3.67 -13.16
CA GLU A 23 -6.65 -4.90 -13.95
C GLU A 23 -5.35 -5.41 -14.55
N ALA A 24 -4.55 -4.51 -15.10
CA ALA A 24 -3.26 -4.88 -15.68
C ALA A 24 -2.32 -5.49 -14.63
N SER A 25 -2.39 -5.01 -13.39
CA SER A 25 -1.54 -5.51 -12.32
C SER A 25 -1.77 -6.99 -12.01
N TYR A 26 -3.00 -7.46 -12.17
CA TYR A 26 -3.32 -8.85 -11.90
C TYR A 26 -2.63 -9.81 -12.87
N ASN A 27 -2.34 -9.34 -14.06
CA ASN A 27 -1.67 -10.13 -15.08
C ASN A 27 -0.20 -9.82 -15.21
N SER A 28 0.32 -8.93 -14.39
CA SER A 28 1.73 -8.55 -14.45
C SER A 28 2.62 -9.61 -13.83
N LYS A 29 3.89 -9.58 -14.20
CA LYS A 29 4.90 -10.46 -13.60
C LYS A 29 5.64 -9.79 -12.45
N ALA A 30 5.16 -8.64 -11.99
CA ALA A 30 5.79 -7.93 -10.88
C ALA A 30 5.74 -8.78 -9.62
N ASP A 31 6.85 -8.80 -8.89
CA ASP A 31 6.94 -9.51 -7.62
C ASP A 31 6.21 -8.74 -6.51
N VAL A 32 6.28 -7.42 -6.56
CA VAL A 32 5.68 -6.53 -5.56
C VAL A 32 4.73 -5.58 -6.28
N CYS A 33 3.48 -5.53 -5.83
CA CYS A 33 2.51 -4.57 -6.33
C CYS A 33 2.22 -3.56 -5.23
N ILE A 34 2.30 -2.30 -5.58
CA ILE A 34 2.15 -1.18 -4.65
C ILE A 34 0.88 -0.41 -5.01
N LEU A 35 -0.09 -0.43 -4.12
CA LEU A 35 -1.29 0.38 -4.30
C LEU A 35 -0.97 1.79 -3.81
N ASP A 36 -1.06 2.75 -4.72
CA ASP A 36 -0.65 4.10 -4.41
C ASP A 36 -1.85 4.99 -4.07
N LEU A 37 -1.86 5.49 -2.85
CA LEU A 37 -2.86 6.45 -2.38
C LEU A 37 -2.31 7.88 -2.39
N GLU A 38 -1.09 8.06 -2.83
CA GLU A 38 -0.41 9.36 -2.82
C GLU A 38 -0.34 9.98 -4.22
N ASP A 39 0.79 9.87 -4.91
CA ASP A 39 0.98 10.57 -6.19
C ASP A 39 0.05 10.11 -7.31
N PHE A 40 -0.21 8.83 -7.40
CA PHE A 40 -1.05 8.28 -8.46
C PHE A 40 -2.52 8.17 -8.08
N CYS A 41 -2.92 8.88 -7.04
CA CYS A 41 -4.32 8.94 -6.62
C CYS A 41 -4.69 10.39 -6.34
N ILE A 42 -5.53 10.97 -7.19
CA ILE A 42 -5.90 12.37 -6.99
C ILE A 42 -6.62 12.54 -5.65
N PRO A 43 -6.41 13.67 -4.96
CA PRO A 43 -6.93 13.86 -3.62
C PRO A 43 -8.43 13.63 -3.46
N THR A 44 -9.21 14.03 -4.44
CA THR A 44 -10.67 13.90 -4.38
C THR A 44 -11.14 12.43 -4.42
N LYS A 45 -10.27 11.52 -4.83
CA LYS A 45 -10.62 10.10 -4.94
C LYS A 45 -9.90 9.21 -3.95
N ARG A 46 -9.20 9.78 -2.99
CA ARG A 46 -8.49 8.98 -1.98
C ARG A 46 -9.42 8.11 -1.14
N SER A 47 -10.59 8.66 -0.81
CA SER A 47 -11.60 7.89 -0.08
C SER A 47 -12.03 6.65 -0.87
N GLN A 48 -12.22 6.79 -2.17
CA GLN A 48 -12.57 5.66 -3.03
C GLN A 48 -11.43 4.66 -3.10
N GLY A 49 -10.20 5.14 -3.18
CA GLY A 49 -9.02 4.27 -3.17
C GLY A 49 -8.94 3.44 -1.90
N ARG A 50 -9.22 4.05 -0.76
CA ARG A 50 -9.24 3.33 0.51
C ARG A 50 -10.32 2.25 0.55
N LYS A 51 -11.47 2.51 -0.05
CA LYS A 51 -12.55 1.52 -0.11
C LYS A 51 -12.19 0.33 -0.97
N ASN A 52 -11.41 0.54 -2.02
CA ASN A 52 -11.01 -0.53 -2.93
C ASN A 52 -9.85 -1.37 -2.40
N LEU A 53 -9.17 -0.88 -1.39
CA LEU A 53 -7.86 -1.37 -0.98
C LEU A 53 -7.82 -2.85 -0.62
N GLN A 54 -8.68 -3.28 0.29
CA GLN A 54 -8.65 -4.67 0.75
C GLN A 54 -8.89 -5.67 -0.36
N LYS A 55 -9.82 -5.36 -1.24
CA LYS A 55 -10.14 -6.24 -2.37
C LYS A 55 -8.93 -6.42 -3.28
N ILE A 56 -8.24 -5.33 -3.56
CA ILE A 56 -7.08 -5.36 -4.45
C ILE A 56 -5.93 -6.12 -3.80
N LEU A 57 -5.62 -5.82 -2.55
CA LEU A 57 -4.55 -6.49 -1.83
C LEU A 57 -4.80 -7.99 -1.73
N ARG A 58 -6.05 -8.36 -1.44
CA ARG A 58 -6.41 -9.77 -1.36
C ARG A 58 -6.14 -10.49 -2.68
N LYS A 59 -6.53 -9.88 -3.79
CA LYS A 59 -6.33 -10.49 -5.10
C LYS A 59 -4.85 -10.63 -5.43
N TRP A 60 -4.06 -9.61 -5.13
CA TRP A 60 -2.60 -9.70 -5.31
C TRP A 60 -2.01 -10.83 -4.46
N LYS A 61 -2.45 -10.94 -3.23
CA LYS A 61 -1.99 -11.99 -2.33
C LYS A 61 -2.31 -13.37 -2.88
N ASP A 62 -3.52 -13.55 -3.36
CA ASP A 62 -3.96 -14.82 -3.97
C ASP A 62 -3.13 -15.16 -5.21
N LEU A 63 -2.61 -14.16 -5.90
CA LEU A 63 -1.74 -14.34 -7.06
C LEU A 63 -0.27 -14.54 -6.69
N GLY A 64 0.04 -14.61 -5.42
CA GLY A 64 1.40 -14.84 -4.95
C GLY A 64 2.30 -13.62 -4.92
N LYS A 65 1.73 -12.42 -5.05
CA LYS A 65 2.50 -11.19 -5.03
C LYS A 65 2.71 -10.69 -3.61
N VAL A 66 3.77 -9.93 -3.40
CA VAL A 66 3.93 -9.15 -2.18
C VAL A 66 3.08 -7.89 -2.33
N THR A 67 2.32 -7.59 -1.31
CA THR A 67 1.40 -6.46 -1.33
C THR A 67 1.98 -5.28 -0.58
N ALA A 68 1.91 -4.10 -1.17
CA ALA A 68 2.36 -2.88 -0.54
C ALA A 68 1.34 -1.77 -0.78
N VAL A 69 1.32 -0.80 0.12
CA VAL A 69 0.50 0.40 -0.03
C VAL A 69 1.38 1.60 0.26
N ARG A 70 1.36 2.58 -0.63
CA ARG A 70 2.02 3.86 -0.37
C ARG A 70 0.95 4.83 0.13
N ILE A 71 1.16 5.34 1.33
CA ILE A 71 0.22 6.22 2.01
C ILE A 71 0.69 7.67 1.98
N ASN A 72 -0.23 8.58 2.20
CA ASN A 72 0.07 9.99 2.34
C ASN A 72 0.85 10.25 3.63
N PRO A 73 1.50 11.42 3.77
CA PRO A 73 2.27 11.72 4.99
C PRO A 73 1.45 11.55 6.25
N LEU A 74 2.04 10.93 7.26
CA LEU A 74 1.34 10.57 8.49
C LEU A 74 0.81 11.76 9.29
N GLU A 75 1.38 12.95 9.09
CA GLU A 75 0.88 14.15 9.74
C GLU A 75 -0.39 14.70 9.11
N THR A 76 -0.80 14.16 7.97
CA THR A 76 -2.03 14.60 7.30
C THR A 76 -3.20 13.73 7.70
N ILE A 77 -4.41 14.25 7.52
CA ILE A 77 -5.63 13.48 7.76
C ILE A 77 -5.68 12.28 6.80
N ASP A 78 -5.35 12.51 5.53
CA ASP A 78 -5.32 11.44 4.55
C ASP A 78 -4.34 10.34 4.95
N GLY A 79 -3.15 10.71 5.41
CA GLY A 79 -2.16 9.72 5.83
C GLY A 79 -2.65 8.85 6.96
N LYS A 80 -3.31 9.43 7.93
CA LYS A 80 -3.87 8.67 9.06
C LYS A 80 -4.98 7.73 8.60
N ARG A 81 -5.85 8.20 7.73
CA ARG A 81 -6.92 7.38 7.17
C ARG A 81 -6.39 6.28 6.27
N ASP A 82 -5.35 6.60 5.51
CA ASP A 82 -4.69 5.62 4.65
C ASP A 82 -4.08 4.48 5.47
N LEU A 83 -3.39 4.85 6.54
CA LEU A 83 -2.77 3.86 7.40
C LEU A 83 -3.82 2.93 8.02
N GLU A 84 -4.88 3.52 8.54
CA GLU A 84 -5.99 2.76 9.11
C GLU A 84 -6.57 1.77 8.11
N ALA A 85 -6.81 2.24 6.88
CA ALA A 85 -7.40 1.40 5.83
C ALA A 85 -6.43 0.32 5.35
N ALA A 86 -5.14 0.65 5.27
CA ALA A 86 -4.13 -0.27 4.75
C ALA A 86 -3.82 -1.42 5.69
N ILE A 87 -3.99 -1.19 6.97
CA ILE A 87 -3.66 -2.17 7.98
C ILE A 87 -4.70 -3.28 8.02
N CYS A 88 -4.41 -4.36 7.32
CA CYS A 88 -5.28 -5.53 7.22
C CYS A 88 -4.41 -6.76 7.01
N LYS A 89 -5.04 -7.93 7.08
CA LYS A 89 -4.31 -9.19 6.98
C LYS A 89 -3.67 -9.44 5.62
N TYR A 90 -4.03 -8.66 4.62
CA TYR A 90 -3.48 -8.81 3.27
C TYR A 90 -2.30 -7.89 2.98
N LEU A 91 -1.89 -7.09 3.95
CA LEU A 91 -0.81 -6.12 3.78
C LEU A 91 0.53 -6.72 4.18
N ASP A 92 1.52 -6.60 3.30
CA ASP A 92 2.90 -7.01 3.61
C ASP A 92 3.80 -5.82 3.95
N VAL A 93 3.68 -4.73 3.19
CA VAL A 93 4.61 -3.59 3.29
C VAL A 93 3.87 -2.26 3.22
N ILE A 94 4.27 -1.32 4.06
CA ILE A 94 3.81 0.07 3.97
C ILE A 94 4.97 0.93 3.47
N LEU A 95 4.67 1.76 2.47
CA LEU A 95 5.62 2.78 2.00
C LEU A 95 5.13 4.14 2.44
N LEU A 96 6.00 4.88 3.11
CA LEU A 96 5.69 6.21 3.60
C LEU A 96 6.12 7.25 2.57
N ALA A 97 5.18 8.08 2.12
CA ALA A 97 5.50 9.16 1.19
C ALA A 97 6.33 10.21 1.89
N LYS A 98 7.40 10.64 1.22
CA LYS A 98 8.24 11.74 1.70
C LYS A 98 8.75 11.57 3.12
N VAL A 99 9.16 10.36 3.46
CA VAL A 99 9.76 10.11 4.76
C VAL A 99 11.14 10.74 4.80
N GLU A 100 11.29 11.74 5.61
CA GLU A 100 12.59 12.36 5.82
C GLU A 100 12.97 12.42 7.28
N MET A 101 12.12 11.86 8.13
CA MET A 101 12.29 11.99 9.57
C MET A 101 12.05 10.71 10.30
N LYS A 102 12.91 10.47 11.28
CA LYS A 102 12.69 9.39 12.24
C LYS A 102 11.32 9.50 12.91
N LYS A 103 10.82 10.73 13.05
CA LYS A 103 9.54 11.00 13.66
C LYS A 103 8.39 10.28 12.95
N GLN A 104 8.35 10.32 11.62
CA GLN A 104 7.30 9.66 10.87
C GLN A 104 7.40 8.14 10.98
N ILE A 105 8.62 7.62 10.90
CA ILE A 105 8.84 6.18 11.02
C ILE A 105 8.43 5.71 12.42
N HIS A 106 8.79 6.48 13.43
CA HIS A 106 8.45 6.17 14.81
C HIS A 106 6.93 6.14 15.00
N LEU A 107 6.23 7.12 14.45
CA LEU A 107 4.78 7.19 14.53
C LEU A 107 4.13 5.99 13.83
N PHE A 108 4.66 5.60 12.67
CA PHE A 108 4.18 4.43 11.94
C PHE A 108 4.30 3.16 12.78
N ILE A 109 5.44 2.93 13.39
CA ILE A 109 5.67 1.76 14.23
C ILE A 109 4.68 1.73 15.40
N LYS A 110 4.46 2.90 16.02
CA LYS A 110 3.54 3.03 17.12
C LYS A 110 2.11 2.67 16.71
N GLU A 111 1.66 3.17 15.58
CA GLU A 111 0.32 2.88 15.07
C GLU A 111 0.17 1.40 14.74
N LYS A 112 1.17 0.80 14.14
CA LYS A 112 1.16 -0.61 13.81
C LYS A 112 1.04 -1.48 15.04
N LYS A 113 1.79 -1.17 16.08
CA LYS A 113 1.71 -1.87 17.36
C LYS A 113 0.34 -1.74 17.99
N LYS A 114 -0.19 -0.52 18.00
CA LYS A 114 -1.49 -0.23 18.58
C LYS A 114 -2.59 -1.07 17.94
N ASN A 115 -2.50 -1.31 16.67
CA ASN A 115 -3.50 -2.07 15.93
C ASN A 115 -3.17 -3.55 15.77
N GLU A 116 -2.11 -3.99 16.40
CA GLU A 116 -1.65 -5.38 16.37
C GLU A 116 -1.46 -5.92 14.97
N LEU A 117 -0.97 -5.06 14.11
CA LEU A 117 -0.84 -5.45 12.73
C LEU A 117 0.53 -5.91 12.42
N ILE A 118 0.55 -7.01 11.92
CA ILE A 118 1.80 -7.67 11.65
C ILE A 118 1.88 -8.03 10.20
#